data_c073c7a6075a5e2e176aef4f3b48ea06
#
_entry.id   c073c7a6075a5e2e176aef4f3b48ea06
#
_cell.length_a   1.000
_cell.length_b   1.000
_cell.length_c   1.000
_cell.angle_alpha   90.00
_cell.angle_beta   90.00
_cell.angle_gamma   90.00
#
_symmetry.space_group_name_H-M   'P 1'
#
loop_
_entity.id
_entity.type
_entity.pdbx_description
1 polymer ?
#
loop_
_entity_poly.entity_id
_entity_poly.type
_entity_poly.pdbx_seq_one_letter_code
_entity_poly.pdbx_strand_id
1 'polypeptide(L)'
;IDSIRFLGKLIDGNKSKLVYKLFASFYSRYEKTLRKHQAKGEWKDTWDLAINPEHREEGYSFHLIGCPIARHAKEHGYEELLPYLCRTDHILTEVLHARLIRTQTEILGGDYCDYWYIGDQNPALEQYKDLERI
;
A
#
# COMPACT_ATOMS: atom_id res chain seq x y z
N ILE A 1 5.92 15.29 -11.45
CA ILE A 1 5.31 15.94 -10.24
C ILE A 1 3.99 16.61 -10.65
N ASP A 2 3.90 17.34 -11.75
CA ASP A 2 2.69 18.06 -12.15
C ASP A 2 1.54 17.13 -12.56
N SER A 3 1.84 15.99 -13.17
CA SER A 3 0.84 14.97 -13.52
C SER A 3 0.19 14.36 -12.27
N ILE A 4 0.95 14.15 -11.20
CA ILE A 4 0.44 13.61 -9.93
C ILE A 4 -0.42 14.67 -9.22
N ARG A 5 -0.02 15.94 -9.24
CA ARG A 5 -0.83 17.05 -8.71
C ARG A 5 -2.14 17.24 -9.48
N PHE A 6 -2.12 16.98 -10.79
CA PHE A 6 -3.36 16.98 -11.58
C PHE A 6 -4.32 15.87 -11.16
N LEU A 7 -3.79 14.66 -10.91
CA LEU A 7 -4.60 13.56 -10.37
C LEU A 7 -5.23 13.91 -9.01
N GLY A 8 -4.50 14.58 -8.11
CA GLY A 8 -5.03 15.05 -6.82
C GLY A 8 -6.19 16.04 -6.93
N LYS A 9 -6.32 16.75 -8.06
CA LYS A 9 -7.50 17.59 -8.33
C LYS A 9 -8.73 16.79 -8.75
N LEU A 10 -8.54 15.61 -9.31
CA LEU A 10 -9.60 14.74 -9.80
C LEU A 10 -10.00 13.67 -8.78
N ILE A 11 -9.05 13.23 -7.98
CA ILE A 11 -9.19 12.15 -7.01
C ILE A 11 -9.05 12.75 -5.61
N ASP A 12 -10.16 12.74 -4.85
CA ASP A 12 -10.19 13.21 -3.46
C ASP A 12 -10.57 12.02 -2.56
N GLY A 13 -9.61 11.56 -1.77
CA GLY A 13 -9.76 10.43 -0.86
C GLY A 13 -10.89 10.62 0.16
N ASN A 14 -11.28 11.86 0.47
CA ASN A 14 -12.38 12.14 1.39
C ASN A 14 -13.77 11.99 0.74
N LYS A 15 -13.87 12.20 -0.56
CA LYS A 15 -15.15 12.24 -1.28
C LYS A 15 -15.52 10.92 -1.95
N SER A 16 -14.59 10.01 -2.08
CA SER A 16 -14.70 9.01 -3.12
C SER A 16 -14.72 7.57 -2.61
N LYS A 17 -15.85 7.14 -2.05
CA LYS A 17 -16.16 5.70 -1.93
C LYS A 17 -16.02 4.97 -3.28
N LEU A 18 -16.24 5.68 -4.40
CA LEU A 18 -16.10 5.14 -5.75
C LEU A 18 -14.64 4.85 -6.09
N VAL A 19 -13.71 5.74 -5.73
CA VAL A 19 -12.26 5.52 -5.97
C VAL A 19 -11.78 4.29 -5.23
N TYR A 20 -12.11 4.14 -3.95
CA TYR A 20 -11.74 2.94 -3.19
C TYR A 20 -12.34 1.65 -3.77
N LYS A 21 -13.58 1.70 -4.29
CA LYS A 21 -14.19 0.57 -5.01
C LYS A 21 -13.46 0.25 -6.32
N LEU A 22 -13.02 1.24 -7.05
CA LEU A 22 -12.23 1.04 -8.27
C LEU A 22 -10.86 0.42 -7.95
N PHE A 23 -10.17 0.92 -6.92
CA PHE A 23 -8.93 0.31 -6.45
C PHE A 23 -9.15 -1.14 -5.99
N ALA A 24 -10.17 -1.40 -5.18
CA ALA A 24 -10.51 -2.75 -4.75
C ALA A 24 -10.77 -3.69 -5.94
N SER A 25 -11.49 -3.22 -6.96
CA SER A 25 -11.74 -3.99 -8.19
C SER A 25 -10.44 -4.25 -8.97
N PHE A 26 -9.58 -3.25 -9.10
CA PHE A 26 -8.28 -3.39 -9.77
C PHE A 26 -7.40 -4.44 -9.07
N TYR A 27 -7.22 -4.32 -7.76
CA TYR A 27 -6.39 -5.24 -7.00
C TYR A 27 -6.98 -6.65 -6.92
N SER A 28 -8.31 -6.79 -6.88
CA SER A 28 -8.94 -8.12 -6.95
C SER A 28 -8.69 -8.82 -8.30
N ARG A 29 -8.65 -8.05 -9.40
CA ARG A 29 -8.27 -8.59 -10.72
C ARG A 29 -6.79 -8.94 -10.76
N TYR A 30 -5.94 -8.08 -10.20
CA TYR A 30 -4.52 -8.33 -10.09
C TYR A 30 -4.25 -9.61 -9.29
N GLU A 31 -4.89 -9.78 -8.13
CA GLU A 31 -4.76 -10.98 -7.30
C GLU A 31 -5.12 -12.25 -8.08
N LYS A 32 -6.24 -12.25 -8.79
CA LYS A 32 -6.63 -13.39 -9.63
C LYS A 32 -5.59 -13.72 -10.70
N THR A 33 -5.03 -12.69 -11.32
CA THR A 33 -3.97 -12.85 -12.33
C THR A 33 -2.70 -13.38 -11.69
N LEU A 34 -2.31 -12.85 -10.55
CA LEU A 34 -1.17 -13.29 -9.75
C LEU A 34 -1.28 -14.78 -9.41
N ARG A 35 -2.41 -15.20 -8.83
CA ARG A 35 -2.66 -16.61 -8.48
C ARG A 35 -2.58 -17.54 -9.71
N LYS A 36 -3.08 -17.08 -10.86
CA LYS A 36 -3.02 -17.85 -12.12
C LYS A 36 -1.58 -18.05 -12.61
N HIS A 37 -0.72 -17.02 -12.50
CA HIS A 37 0.68 -17.13 -12.89
C HIS A 37 1.49 -17.95 -11.88
N GLN A 38 1.26 -17.76 -10.60
CA GLN A 38 1.91 -18.54 -9.55
C GLN A 38 1.59 -20.04 -9.65
N ALA A 39 0.34 -20.40 -9.97
CA ALA A 39 -0.06 -21.78 -10.20
C ALA A 39 0.68 -22.47 -11.37
N LYS A 40 1.22 -21.69 -12.30
CA LYS A 40 2.07 -22.16 -13.41
C LYS A 40 3.56 -22.16 -13.08
N GLY A 41 3.93 -21.76 -11.87
CA GLY A 41 5.33 -21.58 -11.48
C GLY A 41 5.98 -20.30 -12.06
N GLU A 42 5.16 -19.37 -12.58
CA GLU A 42 5.57 -18.06 -13.07
C GLU A 42 5.50 -17.02 -11.93
N TRP A 43 6.07 -15.83 -12.12
CA TRP A 43 6.04 -14.70 -11.18
C TRP A 43 6.47 -15.07 -9.74
N LYS A 44 7.53 -15.86 -9.61
CA LYS A 44 8.05 -16.32 -8.32
C LYS A 44 8.65 -15.19 -7.48
N ASP A 45 9.16 -14.16 -8.14
CA ASP A 45 9.79 -13.01 -7.53
C ASP A 45 8.87 -11.78 -7.54
N THR A 46 7.66 -11.96 -7.01
CA THR A 46 6.70 -10.86 -6.82
C THR A 46 6.07 -10.97 -5.43
N TRP A 47 5.36 -9.91 -5.04
CA TRP A 47 4.60 -9.92 -3.79
C TRP A 47 3.44 -10.90 -3.87
N ASP A 48 3.14 -11.51 -2.74
CA ASP A 48 1.84 -12.07 -2.49
C ASP A 48 0.90 -10.99 -1.94
N LEU A 49 -0.41 -11.14 -2.14
CA LEU A 49 -1.39 -10.11 -1.84
C LEU A 49 -2.56 -10.69 -1.03
N ALA A 50 -2.87 -10.04 0.11
CA ALA A 50 -4.09 -10.28 0.86
C ALA A 50 -4.93 -9.00 0.88
N ILE A 51 -6.16 -9.05 0.36
CA ILE A 51 -7.04 -7.89 0.25
C ILE A 51 -7.91 -7.81 1.50
N ASN A 52 -7.88 -6.64 2.14
CA ASN A 52 -8.66 -6.30 3.34
C ASN A 52 -8.69 -7.39 4.42
N PRO A 53 -7.54 -7.91 4.84
CA PRO A 53 -7.49 -9.02 5.79
C PRO A 53 -8.03 -8.65 7.18
N GLU A 54 -7.99 -7.37 7.57
CA GLU A 54 -8.56 -6.87 8.82
C GLU A 54 -10.05 -6.52 8.74
N HIS A 55 -10.71 -6.76 7.60
CA HIS A 55 -12.13 -6.48 7.39
C HIS A 55 -12.52 -5.01 7.68
N ARG A 56 -11.67 -4.06 7.26
CA ARG A 56 -11.93 -2.63 7.44
C ARG A 56 -13.12 -2.20 6.60
N GLU A 57 -14.02 -1.43 7.20
CA GLU A 57 -15.24 -0.95 6.55
C GLU A 57 -14.99 0.30 5.70
N GLU A 58 -13.97 1.09 6.06
CA GLU A 58 -13.65 2.35 5.40
C GLU A 58 -12.30 2.30 4.70
N GLY A 59 -12.21 3.05 3.61
CA GLY A 59 -10.99 3.18 2.83
C GLY A 59 -10.68 1.93 2.00
N TYR A 60 -9.40 1.66 1.83
CA TYR A 60 -8.89 0.52 1.09
C TYR A 60 -7.69 -0.08 1.83
N SER A 61 -7.75 -1.36 2.14
CA SER A 61 -6.70 -2.08 2.89
C SER A 61 -6.23 -3.32 2.14
N PHE A 62 -4.94 -3.60 2.23
CA PHE A 62 -4.32 -4.83 1.75
C PHE A 62 -2.97 -5.07 2.44
N HIS A 63 -2.50 -6.31 2.39
CA HIS A 63 -1.12 -6.66 2.75
C HIS A 63 -0.34 -7.05 1.50
N LEU A 64 0.91 -6.63 1.43
CA LEU A 64 1.94 -7.16 0.53
C LEU A 64 2.86 -8.07 1.33
N ILE A 65 3.05 -9.29 0.84
CA ILE A 65 3.77 -10.35 1.53
C ILE A 65 4.91 -10.84 0.62
N GLY A 66 6.09 -11.07 1.20
CA GLY A 66 7.25 -11.56 0.47
C GLY A 66 7.88 -10.50 -0.43
N CYS A 67 8.21 -9.34 0.12
CA CYS A 67 8.75 -8.21 -0.63
C CYS A 67 10.03 -8.56 -1.42
N PRO A 68 9.99 -8.61 -2.77
CA PRO A 68 11.15 -8.93 -3.58
C PRO A 68 12.21 -7.81 -3.52
N ILE A 69 11.78 -6.57 -3.29
CA ILE A 69 12.70 -5.44 -3.14
C ILE A 69 13.50 -5.59 -1.83
N ALA A 70 12.82 -5.98 -0.73
CA ALA A 70 13.48 -6.24 0.54
C ALA A 70 14.49 -7.38 0.44
N ARG A 71 14.11 -8.47 -0.23
CA ARG A 71 15.01 -9.61 -0.46
C ARG A 71 16.22 -9.20 -1.29
N HIS A 72 16.01 -8.53 -2.43
CA HIS A 72 17.08 -8.06 -3.30
C HIS A 72 18.04 -7.11 -2.56
N ALA A 73 17.51 -6.18 -1.80
CA ALA A 73 18.34 -5.24 -1.05
C ALA A 73 19.19 -5.93 0.01
N LYS A 74 18.64 -6.93 0.73
CA LYS A 74 19.40 -7.75 1.69
C LYS A 74 20.53 -8.53 1.02
N GLU A 75 20.26 -9.11 -0.15
CA GLU A 75 21.27 -9.86 -0.93
C GLU A 75 22.42 -8.98 -1.44
N HIS A 76 22.18 -7.68 -1.62
CA HIS A 76 23.15 -6.74 -2.20
C HIS A 76 23.65 -5.66 -1.22
N GLY A 77 23.25 -5.70 0.04
CA GLY A 77 23.70 -4.75 1.07
C GLY A 77 23.10 -3.34 0.92
N TYR A 78 21.85 -3.23 0.47
CA TYR A 78 21.13 -1.96 0.28
C TYR A 78 19.98 -1.75 1.28
N GLU A 79 19.90 -2.53 2.34
CA GLU A 79 18.79 -2.50 3.31
C GLU A 79 18.56 -1.12 3.91
N GLU A 80 19.64 -0.38 4.16
CA GLU A 80 19.57 0.95 4.76
C GLU A 80 18.82 2.00 3.90
N LEU A 81 18.70 1.75 2.59
CA LEU A 81 17.98 2.66 1.67
C LEU A 81 16.46 2.42 1.66
N LEU A 82 16.03 1.27 2.09
CA LEU A 82 14.65 0.83 1.90
C LEU A 82 13.62 1.59 2.75
N PRO A 83 13.91 2.00 4.01
CA PRO A 83 12.97 2.84 4.75
C PRO A 83 12.64 4.15 4.02
N TYR A 84 13.62 4.73 3.32
CA TYR A 84 13.37 5.95 2.52
C TYR A 84 12.47 5.67 1.32
N LEU A 85 12.68 4.55 0.63
CA LEU A 85 11.82 4.14 -0.49
C LEU A 85 10.39 3.89 -0.02
N CYS A 86 10.21 3.13 1.06
CA CYS A 86 8.89 2.83 1.61
C CYS A 86 8.13 4.09 2.06
N ARG A 87 8.83 5.11 2.57
CA ARG A 87 8.22 6.39 2.95
C ARG A 87 7.63 7.18 1.78
N THR A 88 8.07 6.92 0.54
CA THR A 88 7.51 7.61 -0.64
C THR A 88 6.03 7.33 -0.86
N ASP A 89 5.52 6.19 -0.38
CA ASP A 89 4.11 5.83 -0.46
C ASP A 89 3.21 6.84 0.28
N HIS A 90 3.68 7.37 1.41
CA HIS A 90 2.97 8.39 2.17
C HIS A 90 2.83 9.70 1.37
N ILE A 91 3.90 10.11 0.68
CA ILE A 91 3.90 11.35 -0.12
C ILE A 91 2.92 11.23 -1.29
N LEU A 92 2.92 10.09 -1.98
CA LEU A 92 2.00 9.84 -3.09
C LEU A 92 0.53 9.84 -2.62
N THR A 93 0.28 9.27 -1.45
CA THR A 93 -1.06 9.20 -0.86
C THR A 93 -1.59 10.59 -0.49
N GLU A 94 -0.75 11.44 0.10
CA GLU A 94 -1.13 12.80 0.50
C GLU A 94 -1.55 13.68 -0.69
N VAL A 95 -0.93 13.50 -1.85
CA VAL A 95 -1.34 14.23 -3.08
C VAL A 95 -2.78 13.91 -3.48
N LEU A 96 -3.29 12.75 -3.08
CA LEU A 96 -4.66 12.30 -3.38
C LEU A 96 -5.65 12.62 -2.25
N HIS A 97 -5.31 13.50 -1.32
CA HIS A 97 -6.11 13.82 -0.13
C HIS A 97 -6.50 12.56 0.68
N ALA A 98 -5.54 11.65 0.77
CA ALA A 98 -5.65 10.43 1.56
C ALA A 98 -4.47 10.31 2.53
N ARG A 99 -4.61 9.43 3.50
CA ARG A 99 -3.57 9.06 4.45
C ARG A 99 -3.30 7.57 4.34
N LEU A 100 -2.02 7.22 4.28
CA LEU A 100 -1.58 5.85 4.47
C LEU A 100 -1.35 5.60 5.96
N ILE A 101 -2.03 4.60 6.50
CA ILE A 101 -1.76 4.01 7.80
C ILE A 101 -1.02 2.71 7.54
N ARG A 102 0.18 2.59 8.10
CA ARG A 102 1.05 1.42 7.99
C ARG A 102 1.73 1.19 9.32
N THR A 103 1.54 0.02 9.90
CA THR A 103 2.02 -0.31 11.24
C THR A 103 3.25 -1.20 11.20
N GLN A 104 3.49 -1.89 10.09
CA GLN A 104 4.67 -2.73 9.87
C GLN A 104 5.10 -2.79 8.41
N THR A 105 6.37 -3.09 8.21
CA THR A 105 6.96 -3.44 6.92
C THR A 105 7.94 -4.59 7.08
N GLU A 106 8.08 -5.43 6.08
CA GLU A 106 9.05 -6.54 6.10
C GLU A 106 10.49 -6.05 6.25
N ILE A 107 10.76 -4.83 5.83
CA ILE A 107 12.07 -4.21 5.95
C ILE A 107 12.45 -3.87 7.38
N LEU A 108 11.47 -3.55 8.20
CA LEU A 108 11.64 -3.29 9.63
C LEU A 108 11.41 -4.54 10.49
N GLY A 109 11.35 -5.73 9.85
CA GLY A 109 11.23 -7.02 10.53
C GLY A 109 9.80 -7.51 10.72
N GLY A 110 8.81 -6.87 10.08
CA GLY A 110 7.43 -7.37 10.04
C GLY A 110 7.28 -8.57 9.11
N ASP A 111 6.20 -9.32 9.28
CA ASP A 111 5.87 -10.49 8.44
C ASP A 111 5.31 -10.10 7.07
N TYR A 112 4.81 -8.89 6.94
CA TYR A 112 4.25 -8.30 5.73
C TYR A 112 4.31 -6.76 5.80
N CYS A 113 4.00 -6.10 4.70
CA CYS A 113 3.75 -4.66 4.68
C CYS A 113 2.24 -4.44 4.68
N ASP A 114 1.70 -3.82 5.73
CA ASP A 114 0.30 -3.44 5.78
C ASP A 114 0.06 -2.08 5.14
N TYR A 115 -1.05 -1.98 4.45
CA TYR A 115 -1.50 -0.75 3.79
C TYR A 115 -2.96 -0.52 4.12
N TRP A 116 -3.25 0.64 4.69
CA TRP A 116 -4.62 1.12 4.82
C TRP A 116 -4.70 2.58 4.39
N TYR A 117 -5.42 2.81 3.32
CA TYR A 117 -5.65 4.14 2.73
C TYR A 117 -7.03 4.64 3.11
N ILE A 118 -7.11 5.79 3.77
CA ILE A 118 -8.35 6.49 4.10
C ILE A 118 -8.21 7.97 3.76
N GLY A 119 -9.35 8.70 3.67
CA GLY A 119 -9.32 10.14 3.46
C GLY A 119 -8.56 10.87 4.58
N ASP A 120 -7.84 11.94 4.24
CA ASP A 120 -7.03 12.71 5.19
C ASP A 120 -7.84 13.49 6.25
N GLN A 121 -9.17 13.57 6.08
CA GLN A 121 -10.13 14.15 7.04
C GLN A 121 -10.93 13.08 7.81
N ASN A 122 -10.59 11.80 7.67
CA ASN A 122 -11.30 10.72 8.34
C ASN A 122 -11.06 10.76 9.85
N PRO A 123 -12.11 10.73 10.70
CA PRO A 123 -11.97 10.75 12.16
C PRO A 123 -11.13 9.60 12.74
N ALA A 124 -11.07 8.46 12.06
CA ALA A 124 -10.26 7.31 12.48
C ALA A 124 -8.76 7.67 12.57
N LEU A 125 -8.30 8.71 11.86
CA LEU A 125 -6.90 9.16 11.91
C LEU A 125 -6.46 9.65 13.29
N GLU A 126 -7.38 10.08 14.15
CA GLU A 126 -7.03 10.53 15.50
C GLU A 126 -6.35 9.41 16.31
N GLN A 127 -6.74 8.15 16.10
CA GLN A 127 -6.13 7.00 16.76
C GLN A 127 -4.68 6.74 16.29
N TYR A 128 -4.29 7.28 15.13
CA TYR A 128 -3.00 7.05 14.49
C TYR A 128 -2.15 8.31 14.34
N LYS A 129 -2.51 9.39 15.05
CA LYS A 129 -1.81 10.69 14.93
C LYS A 129 -0.33 10.62 15.32
N ASP A 130 0.00 9.77 16.29
CA ASP A 130 1.36 9.58 16.82
C ASP A 130 2.08 8.40 16.15
N LEU A 131 1.44 7.74 15.16
CA LEU A 131 2.06 6.63 14.44
C LEU A 131 3.20 7.13 13.56
N GLU A 132 4.39 6.54 13.73
CA GLU A 132 5.52 6.82 12.86
C GLU A 132 5.22 6.43 11.40
N ARG A 133 5.65 7.26 10.48
CA ARG A 133 5.53 6.99 9.03
C ARG A 133 6.68 6.09 8.57
N ILE A 134 6.42 4.82 8.53
CA ILE A 134 7.37 3.80 8.10
C ILE A 134 7.14 3.37 6.66
#